data_9c1305bd63bd54fde805de75b9858354
#
_entry.id   9c1305bd63bd54fde805de75b9858354
#
_cell.length_a   1.000
_cell.length_b   1.000
_cell.length_c   1.000
_cell.angle_alpha   90.00
_cell.angle_beta   90.00
_cell.angle_gamma   90.00
#
_symmetry.space_group_name_H-M   'P 1'
#
loop_
_entity.id
_entity.type
_entity.pdbx_description
1 polymer ?
#
loop_
_entity_poly.entity_id
_entity_poly.type
_entity_poly.pdbx_seq_one_letter_code
_entity_poly.pdbx_strand_id
1 'polypeptide(L)'
;MKHIEDKWPRKFKDEPRSIRLGLAIDGVCPFSFLSPNYTVWPVGLIVYNIPSWMSVRKEHLMLSLIVPLKFQVKKMDVYLVPFIDELQLLWKDITMYDISHPPSNRSFMFYGVLCWTIHDFLGLGVCSGTKIILHIRT
;
A
#
# COMPACT_ATOMS: atom_id res chain seq x y z
N MET A 1 -17.05 -13.06 4.62
CA MET A 1 -16.10 -12.17 5.28
C MET A 1 -15.50 -12.74 6.57
N LYS A 2 -16.19 -13.59 7.34
CA LYS A 2 -15.67 -14.19 8.59
C LYS A 2 -14.43 -15.12 8.44
N HIS A 3 -14.16 -15.67 7.26
CA HIS A 3 -13.12 -16.69 7.08
C HIS A 3 -11.69 -16.12 6.90
N ILE A 4 -11.54 -14.81 6.70
CA ILE A 4 -10.26 -14.14 6.55
C ILE A 4 -9.73 -13.66 7.92
N GLU A 5 -10.62 -13.31 8.83
CA GLU A 5 -10.26 -12.75 10.15
C GLU A 5 -9.49 -13.73 11.06
N ASP A 6 -9.67 -15.04 10.89
CA ASP A 6 -8.98 -16.03 11.73
C ASP A 6 -7.49 -16.23 11.37
N LYS A 7 -7.06 -15.72 10.22
CA LYS A 7 -5.65 -15.77 9.78
C LYS A 7 -4.79 -14.60 10.26
N TRP A 8 -5.41 -13.58 10.87
CA TRP A 8 -4.68 -12.39 11.29
C TRP A 8 -4.05 -12.57 12.65
N PRO A 9 -2.82 -12.07 12.85
CA PRO A 9 -2.21 -12.01 14.16
C PRO A 9 -3.14 -11.35 15.18
N ARG A 10 -3.16 -11.84 16.42
CA ARG A 10 -4.02 -11.31 17.49
C ARG A 10 -3.90 -9.80 17.67
N LYS A 11 -2.69 -9.26 17.47
CA LYS A 11 -2.41 -7.82 17.54
C LYS A 11 -3.34 -6.94 16.69
N PHE A 12 -3.86 -7.46 15.57
CA PHE A 12 -4.83 -6.74 14.72
C PHE A 12 -6.26 -6.81 15.23
N LYS A 13 -6.55 -7.78 16.10
CA LYS A 13 -7.86 -7.90 16.76
C LYS A 13 -7.93 -7.02 18.00
N ASP A 14 -6.81 -6.87 18.69
CA ASP A 14 -6.72 -6.15 19.97
C ASP A 14 -6.65 -4.62 19.79
N GLU A 15 -6.14 -4.15 18.63
CA GLU A 15 -6.06 -2.71 18.33
C GLU A 15 -6.91 -2.35 17.10
N PRO A 16 -8.11 -1.80 17.31
CA PRO A 16 -9.05 -1.50 16.22
C PRO A 16 -8.57 -0.39 15.26
N ARG A 17 -7.59 0.42 15.68
CA ARG A 17 -6.97 1.47 14.86
C ARG A 17 -5.94 0.93 13.89
N SER A 18 -5.57 -0.35 13.99
CA SER A 18 -4.66 -1.01 13.04
C SER A 18 -5.25 -1.03 11.64
N ILE A 19 -4.44 -0.73 10.62
CA ILE A 19 -4.93 -0.56 9.26
C ILE A 19 -4.64 -1.76 8.35
N ARG A 20 -5.59 -2.01 7.46
CA ARG A 20 -5.50 -2.99 6.39
C ARG A 20 -5.35 -2.24 5.07
N LEU A 21 -4.28 -2.49 4.37
CA LEU A 21 -3.91 -1.78 3.15
C LEU A 21 -4.00 -2.69 1.93
N GLY A 22 -4.41 -2.12 0.82
CA GLY A 22 -4.20 -2.66 -0.51
C GLY A 22 -3.24 -1.76 -1.28
N LEU A 23 -2.37 -2.35 -2.07
CA LEU A 23 -1.46 -1.64 -2.95
C LEU A 23 -2.04 -1.64 -4.36
N ALA A 24 -2.23 -0.46 -4.93
CA ALA A 24 -2.65 -0.29 -6.32
C ALA A 24 -1.50 0.31 -7.13
N ILE A 25 -1.15 -0.35 -8.23
CA ILE A 25 -0.10 0.09 -9.16
C ILE A 25 -0.68 0.00 -10.56
N ASP A 26 -0.64 1.12 -11.30
CA ASP A 26 -1.14 1.18 -12.67
C ASP A 26 -0.26 2.12 -13.52
N GLY A 27 -0.13 1.82 -14.81
CA GLY A 27 0.62 2.64 -15.75
C GLY A 27 -0.27 3.66 -16.45
N VAL A 28 0.02 4.93 -16.27
CA VAL A 28 -0.75 6.03 -16.87
C VAL A 28 0.12 6.85 -17.80
N CYS A 29 -0.41 7.17 -18.99
CA CYS A 29 0.21 8.09 -19.95
C CYS A 29 -0.44 9.47 -19.81
N PRO A 30 0.09 10.38 -19.00
CA PRO A 30 -0.55 11.68 -18.72
C PRO A 30 -0.55 12.62 -19.92
N PHE A 31 0.32 12.37 -20.90
CA PHE A 31 0.49 13.18 -22.11
C PHE A 31 0.28 12.39 -23.39
N SER A 32 -0.77 11.57 -23.44
CA SER A 32 -1.05 10.64 -24.54
C SER A 32 -1.03 11.30 -25.93
N PHE A 33 -1.43 12.59 -26.03
CA PHE A 33 -1.44 13.33 -27.30
C PHE A 33 -0.08 13.97 -27.65
N LEU A 34 0.76 14.29 -26.63
CA LEU A 34 2.00 15.02 -26.84
C LEU A 34 3.24 14.12 -26.79
N SER A 35 3.19 13.07 -26.02
CA SER A 35 4.31 12.13 -25.85
C SER A 35 3.80 10.74 -25.46
N PRO A 36 3.46 9.89 -26.46
CA PRO A 36 2.92 8.55 -26.21
C PRO A 36 3.91 7.61 -25.49
N ASN A 37 5.20 7.97 -25.45
CA ASN A 37 6.25 7.17 -24.84
C ASN A 37 6.55 7.55 -23.37
N TYR A 38 5.77 8.45 -22.78
CA TYR A 38 5.97 8.87 -21.40
C TYR A 38 4.91 8.22 -20.51
N THR A 39 5.31 7.24 -19.74
CA THR A 39 4.44 6.56 -18.80
C THR A 39 4.89 6.88 -17.36
N VAL A 40 3.95 7.19 -16.51
CA VAL A 40 4.14 7.29 -15.06
C VAL A 40 3.41 6.14 -14.38
N TRP A 41 3.98 5.66 -13.29
CA TRP A 41 3.40 4.58 -12.50
C TRP A 41 3.07 5.11 -11.10
N PRO A 42 1.85 5.58 -10.88
CA PRO A 42 1.39 5.90 -9.55
C PRO A 42 1.26 4.63 -8.71
N VAL A 43 1.77 4.72 -7.49
CA VAL A 43 1.65 3.68 -6.47
C VAL A 43 0.77 4.24 -5.37
N GLY A 44 -0.41 3.68 -5.22
CA GLY A 44 -1.41 4.11 -4.27
C GLY A 44 -1.70 3.06 -3.21
N LEU A 45 -2.04 3.52 -2.02
CA LEU A 45 -2.54 2.68 -0.94
C LEU A 45 -4.04 2.89 -0.75
N ILE A 46 -4.76 1.80 -0.62
CA ILE A 46 -6.20 1.76 -0.36
C ILE A 46 -6.40 1.26 1.07
N VAL A 47 -7.15 2.00 1.88
CA VAL A 47 -7.47 1.61 3.26
C VAL A 47 -8.75 0.77 3.26
N TYR A 48 -8.66 -0.47 3.75
CA TYR A 48 -9.80 -1.41 3.81
C TYR A 48 -10.54 -1.42 5.14
N ASN A 49 -10.16 -0.58 6.09
CA ASN A 49 -10.90 -0.42 7.34
C ASN A 49 -12.22 0.34 7.17
N ILE A 50 -12.34 1.08 6.06
CA ILE A 50 -13.55 1.85 5.73
C ILE A 50 -14.44 1.05 4.77
N PRO A 51 -15.73 1.37 4.65
CA PRO A 51 -16.65 0.69 3.74
C PRO A 51 -16.13 0.68 2.29
N SER A 52 -16.33 -0.41 1.57
CA SER A 52 -15.79 -0.60 0.22
C SER A 52 -16.18 0.48 -0.79
N TRP A 53 -17.39 1.04 -0.66
CA TRP A 53 -17.85 2.15 -1.50
C TRP A 53 -17.14 3.48 -1.22
N MET A 54 -16.48 3.60 -0.06
CA MET A 54 -15.63 4.76 0.29
C MET A 54 -14.16 4.52 -0.05
N SER A 55 -13.66 3.31 0.17
CA SER A 55 -12.23 2.99 0.05
C SER A 55 -11.65 3.25 -1.35
N VAL A 56 -12.48 3.14 -2.38
CA VAL A 56 -12.10 3.37 -3.79
C VAL A 56 -12.28 4.81 -4.27
N ARG A 57 -12.77 5.70 -3.41
CA ARG A 57 -12.89 7.11 -3.77
C ARG A 57 -11.52 7.79 -3.73
N LYS A 58 -11.29 8.73 -4.65
CA LYS A 58 -10.04 9.48 -4.78
C LYS A 58 -9.62 10.18 -3.48
N GLU A 59 -10.58 10.60 -2.67
CA GLU A 59 -10.37 11.27 -1.39
C GLU A 59 -9.74 10.36 -0.33
N HIS A 60 -9.88 9.04 -0.50
CA HIS A 60 -9.39 8.01 0.42
C HIS A 60 -8.24 7.18 -0.16
N LEU A 61 -7.87 7.44 -1.41
CA LEU A 61 -6.70 6.84 -2.03
C LEU A 61 -5.45 7.63 -1.63
N MET A 62 -4.53 6.99 -0.94
CA MET A 62 -3.25 7.61 -0.57
C MET A 62 -2.23 7.39 -1.67
N LEU A 63 -1.89 8.43 -2.41
CA LEU A 63 -0.80 8.39 -3.38
C LEU A 63 0.53 8.41 -2.62
N SER A 64 1.26 7.30 -2.68
CA SER A 64 2.51 7.12 -1.92
C SER A 64 3.74 7.41 -2.74
N LEU A 65 3.70 7.07 -4.04
CA LEU A 65 4.86 7.19 -4.93
C LEU A 65 4.39 7.39 -6.37
N ILE A 66 5.14 8.16 -7.15
CA ILE A 66 4.99 8.24 -8.60
C ILE A 66 6.34 7.87 -9.24
N VAL A 67 6.37 6.79 -9.99
CA VAL A 67 7.57 6.33 -10.68
C VAL A 67 7.54 6.78 -12.13
N PRO A 68 8.42 7.69 -12.58
CA PRO A 68 8.53 8.11 -13.96
C PRO A 68 9.36 7.09 -14.74
N LEU A 69 8.74 6.37 -15.67
CA LEU A 69 9.44 5.39 -16.52
C LEU A 69 9.38 5.83 -17.98
N LYS A 70 10.48 6.35 -18.50
CA LYS A 70 10.56 6.78 -19.90
C LYS A 70 10.58 5.62 -20.90
N PHE A 71 11.15 4.46 -20.59
CA PHE A 71 11.40 3.45 -21.63
C PHE A 71 11.47 1.98 -21.21
N GLN A 72 11.56 1.61 -19.96
CA GLN A 72 11.55 0.19 -19.57
C GLN A 72 11.35 -0.03 -18.07
N VAL A 73 10.47 -0.93 -17.79
CA VAL A 73 10.04 -1.44 -16.49
C VAL A 73 11.13 -2.11 -15.63
N LYS A 74 12.32 -2.32 -16.18
CA LYS A 74 13.41 -3.09 -15.54
C LYS A 74 13.98 -2.52 -14.23
N LYS A 75 13.52 -1.35 -13.78
CA LYS A 75 14.05 -0.69 -12.56
C LYS A 75 12.96 -0.28 -11.56
N MET A 76 11.77 -0.83 -11.65
CA MET A 76 10.70 -0.55 -10.68
C MET A 76 11.12 -0.91 -9.25
N ASP A 77 11.92 -1.96 -9.10
CA ASP A 77 12.44 -2.44 -7.82
C ASP A 77 13.15 -1.37 -7.02
N VAL A 78 13.99 -0.57 -7.68
CA VAL A 78 14.75 0.51 -7.03
C VAL A 78 13.84 1.51 -6.34
N TYR A 79 12.67 1.78 -6.92
CA TYR A 79 11.70 2.71 -6.37
C TYR A 79 10.81 2.06 -5.31
N LEU A 80 10.52 0.76 -5.45
CA LEU A 80 9.65 0.05 -4.51
C LEU A 80 10.37 -0.40 -3.24
N VAL A 81 11.71 -0.60 -3.26
CA VAL A 81 12.47 -1.03 -2.08
C VAL A 81 12.24 -0.13 -0.87
N PRO A 82 12.44 1.20 -0.93
CA PRO A 82 12.21 2.07 0.23
C PRO A 82 10.76 2.03 0.71
N PHE A 83 9.82 1.93 -0.22
CA PHE A 83 8.40 1.83 0.11
C PHE A 83 8.05 0.52 0.84
N ILE A 84 8.66 -0.59 0.44
CA ILE A 84 8.50 -1.88 1.10
C ILE A 84 9.13 -1.87 2.50
N ASP A 85 10.28 -1.23 2.65
CA ASP A 85 10.93 -1.07 3.95
C ASP A 85 10.02 -0.33 4.95
N GLU A 86 9.35 0.73 4.50
CA GLU A 86 8.35 1.46 5.30
C GLU A 86 7.15 0.57 5.66
N LEU A 87 6.65 -0.24 4.72
CA LEU A 87 5.57 -1.20 5.01
C LEU A 87 6.00 -2.28 6.00
N GLN A 88 7.26 -2.70 5.98
CA GLN A 88 7.80 -3.65 6.95
C GLN A 88 7.93 -3.05 8.35
N LEU A 89 8.30 -1.77 8.45
CA LEU A 89 8.28 -1.05 9.73
C LEU A 89 6.86 -0.98 10.29
N LEU A 90 5.90 -0.65 9.43
CA LEU A 90 4.49 -0.59 9.80
C LEU A 90 3.94 -1.96 10.26
N TRP A 91 4.46 -3.06 9.72
CA TRP A 91 4.12 -4.42 10.15
C TRP A 91 4.67 -4.75 11.54
N LYS A 92 5.87 -4.25 11.87
CA LYS A 92 6.52 -4.54 13.17
C LYS A 92 5.80 -3.88 14.33
N ASP A 93 5.38 -2.68 14.19
CA ASP A 93 4.63 -1.80 15.07
C ASP A 93 5.27 -0.40 15.17
N ILE A 94 4.43 0.59 15.35
CA ILE A 94 4.84 1.98 15.53
C ILE A 94 4.06 2.55 16.70
N THR A 95 4.76 3.20 17.62
CA THR A 95 4.08 3.96 18.67
C THR A 95 3.46 5.22 18.09
N MET A 96 2.15 5.32 18.20
CA MET A 96 1.37 6.47 17.75
C MET A 96 0.73 7.18 18.93
N TYR A 97 0.32 8.43 18.69
CA TYR A 97 -0.33 9.26 19.69
C TYR A 97 -1.71 9.67 19.21
N ASP A 98 -2.71 9.33 19.99
CA ASP A 98 -4.10 9.72 19.77
C ASP A 98 -4.39 11.01 20.55
N ILE A 99 -4.47 12.13 19.84
CA ILE A 99 -4.68 13.44 20.43
C ILE A 99 -6.09 13.63 21.02
N SER A 100 -7.05 12.76 20.68
CA SER A 100 -8.40 12.79 21.23
C SER A 100 -8.47 12.28 22.67
N HIS A 101 -7.40 11.63 23.15
CA HIS A 101 -7.29 11.10 24.49
C HIS A 101 -6.43 11.98 25.42
N PRO A 102 -6.65 11.95 26.75
CA PRO A 102 -5.83 12.68 27.71
C PRO A 102 -4.36 12.19 27.66
N PRO A 103 -3.38 13.04 28.06
CA PRO A 103 -1.95 12.74 27.92
C PRO A 103 -1.49 11.41 28.52
N SER A 104 -2.17 10.96 29.58
CA SER A 104 -1.86 9.69 30.25
C SER A 104 -2.21 8.44 29.43
N ASN A 105 -3.05 8.56 28.40
CA ASN A 105 -3.55 7.44 27.59
C ASN A 105 -3.52 7.72 26.11
N ARG A 106 -2.57 8.53 25.63
CA ARG A 106 -2.45 8.89 24.21
C ARG A 106 -1.67 7.90 23.38
N SER A 107 -0.68 7.24 23.96
CA SER A 107 0.17 6.33 23.20
C SER A 107 -0.49 4.98 22.99
N PHE A 108 -0.39 4.46 21.78
CA PHE A 108 -0.84 3.12 21.42
C PHE A 108 0.09 2.51 20.35
N MET A 109 0.08 1.20 20.26
CA MET A 109 0.83 0.48 19.26
C MET A 109 -0.02 0.37 18.00
N PHE A 110 0.45 0.97 16.91
CA PHE A 110 -0.22 0.98 15.63
C PHE A 110 0.42 -0.03 14.69
N TYR A 111 -0.40 -0.78 14.00
CA TYR A 111 0.01 -1.79 13.04
C TYR A 111 -0.63 -1.53 11.68
N GLY A 112 0.13 -1.80 10.64
CA GLY A 112 -0.40 -1.82 9.28
C GLY A 112 -0.03 -3.10 8.56
N VAL A 113 -0.94 -3.61 7.75
CA VAL A 113 -0.72 -4.81 6.96
C VAL A 113 -1.13 -4.59 5.53
N LEU A 114 -0.25 -5.01 4.62
CA LEU A 114 -0.59 -5.11 3.21
C LEU A 114 -1.32 -6.42 2.96
N CYS A 115 -2.60 -6.33 2.60
CA CYS A 115 -3.47 -7.49 2.41
C CYS A 115 -3.34 -8.09 1.02
N TRP A 116 -3.30 -7.24 -0.01
CA TRP A 116 -3.20 -7.61 -1.41
C TRP A 116 -2.70 -6.48 -2.28
N THR A 117 -2.32 -6.84 -3.50
CA THR A 117 -1.91 -5.91 -4.54
C THR A 117 -2.90 -5.97 -5.69
N ILE A 118 -3.23 -4.81 -6.24
CA ILE A 118 -4.10 -4.64 -7.39
C ILE A 118 -3.26 -4.04 -8.51
N HIS A 119 -3.16 -4.75 -9.62
CA HIS A 119 -2.45 -4.30 -10.82
C HIS A 119 -3.09 -4.93 -12.05
N ASP A 120 -2.95 -4.28 -13.18
CA ASP A 120 -3.34 -4.83 -14.49
C ASP A 120 -2.32 -5.88 -14.99
N PHE A 121 -2.56 -6.44 -16.18
CA PHE A 121 -1.68 -7.42 -16.80
C PHE A 121 -0.26 -6.90 -17.08
N LEU A 122 -0.14 -5.63 -17.44
CA LEU A 122 1.15 -4.96 -17.65
C LEU A 122 1.86 -4.73 -16.30
N GLY A 123 1.13 -4.27 -15.31
CA GLY A 123 1.59 -4.13 -13.94
C GLY A 123 2.07 -5.45 -13.34
N LEU A 124 1.41 -6.58 -13.66
CA LEU A 124 1.84 -7.90 -13.23
C LEU A 124 3.23 -8.27 -13.81
N GLY A 125 3.48 -7.99 -15.07
CA GLY A 125 4.79 -8.20 -15.71
C GLY A 125 5.89 -7.35 -15.07
N VAL A 126 5.55 -6.13 -14.66
CA VAL A 126 6.44 -5.20 -13.95
C VAL A 126 6.74 -5.66 -12.54
N CYS A 127 5.73 -6.16 -11.84
CA CYS A 127 5.84 -6.57 -10.44
C CYS A 127 6.34 -8.02 -10.27
N SER A 128 6.11 -8.90 -11.26
CA SER A 128 6.51 -10.32 -11.19
C SER A 128 8.01 -10.55 -11.32
N GLY A 129 8.77 -9.56 -11.83
CA GLY A 129 10.24 -9.57 -11.85
C GLY A 129 10.87 -9.28 -10.49
N THR A 130 10.09 -8.85 -9.50
CA THR A 130 10.60 -8.44 -8.19
C THR A 130 10.46 -9.55 -7.15
N LYS A 131 11.57 -10.12 -6.73
CA LYS A 131 11.64 -11.06 -5.59
C LYS A 131 11.09 -10.46 -4.28
N ILE A 132 10.83 -9.16 -4.24
CA ILE A 132 10.46 -8.38 -3.05
C ILE A 132 8.99 -8.56 -2.70
N ILE A 133 8.10 -8.69 -3.69
CA ILE A 133 6.65 -8.86 -3.45
C ILE A 133 6.32 -10.22 -2.85
N LEU A 134 7.15 -11.22 -3.08
CA LEU A 134 6.98 -12.57 -2.52
C LEU A 134 7.31 -12.68 -1.01
N HIS A 135 8.05 -11.72 -0.45
CA HIS A 135 8.46 -11.74 0.97
C HIS A 135 7.43 -11.16 1.95
N ILE A 136 6.38 -10.50 1.44
CA ILE A 136 5.26 -10.01 2.26
C ILE A 136 4.26 -11.14 2.58
N ARG A 137 4.50 -12.34 2.08
CA ARG A 137 3.54 -13.46 2.08
C ARG A 137 3.67 -14.44 3.25
N THR A 138 4.50 -14.17 4.23
CA THR A 138 4.60 -15.07 5.40
C THR A 138 4.44 -14.35 6.71
#